data_594ae9516b6d8382128d5fe87945e91f
#
_entry.id   594ae9516b6d8382128d5fe87945e91f
#
_cell.length_a   1.000
_cell.length_b   1.000
_cell.length_c   1.000
_cell.angle_alpha   90.00
_cell.angle_beta   90.00
_cell.angle_gamma   90.00
#
_symmetry.space_group_name_H-M   'P 1'
#
loop_
_entity.id
_entity.type
_entity.pdbx_description
1 polymer ?
#
loop_
_entity_poly.entity_id
_entity_poly.type
_entity_poly.pdbx_seq_one_letter_code
_entity_poly.pdbx_strand_id
1 'polypeptide(L)'
;VPLFLLYDYSFHPAGTDTKAAGLDRAYRAGVVCTDEALLYPDPHPSREAWCWARVEATARRLAGLPPRLPAVLVNHFPLIRDPTRVLRYPEFAQWCGTTRTADWHVIYRAAAVVYGHLHIPRTTWHDGVPFSEVSLGYPREWRARRRPPAVPQQILPGPVNC
;
A
#
# COMPACT_ATOMS: atom_id res chain seq x y z
N VAL A 1 -14.27 2.05 2.48
CA VAL A 1 -14.35 0.70 1.89
C VAL A 1 -13.05 -0.03 2.14
N PRO A 2 -13.02 -1.10 2.95
CA PRO A 2 -11.84 -1.93 3.13
C PRO A 2 -11.60 -2.76 1.86
N LEU A 3 -10.34 -2.81 1.40
CA LEU A 3 -9.99 -3.43 0.11
C LEU A 3 -9.44 -4.85 0.27
N PHE A 4 -8.65 -5.10 1.33
CA PHE A 4 -8.00 -6.40 1.60
C PHE A 4 -7.08 -6.88 0.48
N LEU A 5 -6.35 -5.96 -0.13
CA LEU A 5 -5.38 -6.24 -1.18
C LEU A 5 -4.04 -6.68 -0.59
N LEU A 6 -3.28 -7.38 -1.39
CA LEU A 6 -1.92 -7.81 -1.11
C LEU A 6 -0.92 -7.11 -2.05
N TYR A 7 0.26 -7.66 -2.15
CA TYR A 7 1.30 -7.29 -3.11
C TYR A 7 1.54 -8.44 -4.10
N ASP A 8 2.09 -8.11 -5.26
CA ASP A 8 2.43 -9.07 -6.32
C ASP A 8 3.84 -8.87 -6.88
N TYR A 9 4.70 -8.21 -6.11
CA TYR A 9 6.08 -7.85 -6.44
C TYR A 9 6.23 -6.85 -7.61
N SER A 10 5.15 -6.33 -8.18
CA SER A 10 5.21 -5.44 -9.35
C SER A 10 5.77 -4.04 -9.06
N PHE A 11 5.97 -3.67 -7.80
CA PHE A 11 6.71 -2.46 -7.44
C PHE A 11 8.22 -2.72 -7.44
N HIS A 12 8.73 -3.18 -8.58
CA HIS A 12 10.14 -3.57 -8.72
C HIS A 12 11.10 -2.48 -8.26
N PRO A 13 12.19 -2.83 -7.53
CA PRO A 13 13.29 -1.90 -7.29
C PRO A 13 13.87 -1.34 -8.60
N ALA A 14 14.39 -0.12 -8.55
CA ALA A 14 14.99 0.50 -9.74
C ALA A 14 16.06 -0.39 -10.37
N GLY A 15 16.02 -0.55 -11.70
CA GLY A 15 16.95 -1.41 -12.43
C GLY A 15 16.63 -2.91 -12.37
N THR A 16 15.43 -3.28 -11.89
CA THR A 16 14.90 -4.66 -11.98
C THR A 16 13.51 -4.64 -12.62
N ASP A 17 13.14 -5.70 -13.30
CA ASP A 17 11.89 -5.84 -14.05
C ASP A 17 11.18 -7.17 -13.77
N THR A 18 11.78 -8.02 -12.93
CA THR A 18 11.23 -9.32 -12.54
C THR A 18 11.27 -9.50 -11.04
N LYS A 19 10.36 -10.35 -10.52
CA LYS A 19 10.36 -10.76 -9.12
C LYS A 19 11.72 -11.35 -8.69
N ALA A 20 12.28 -12.26 -9.49
CA ALA A 20 13.55 -12.92 -9.17
C ALA A 20 14.69 -11.92 -9.03
N ALA A 21 14.83 -10.97 -9.98
CA ALA A 21 15.85 -9.94 -9.94
C ALA A 21 15.64 -8.98 -8.75
N GLY A 22 14.38 -8.63 -8.45
CA GLY A 22 14.04 -7.80 -7.29
C GLY A 22 14.40 -8.47 -5.96
N LEU A 23 14.07 -9.75 -5.78
CA LEU A 23 14.40 -10.53 -4.58
C LEU A 23 15.91 -10.71 -4.41
N ASP A 24 16.63 -11.07 -5.48
CA ASP A 24 18.09 -11.20 -5.45
C ASP A 24 18.75 -9.88 -5.02
N ARG A 25 18.31 -8.77 -5.60
CA ARG A 25 18.80 -7.43 -5.22
C ARG A 25 18.52 -7.11 -3.75
N ALA A 26 17.32 -7.40 -3.26
CA ALA A 26 16.95 -7.18 -1.87
C ALA A 26 17.82 -8.02 -0.92
N TYR A 27 18.01 -9.31 -1.21
CA TYR A 27 18.84 -10.18 -0.38
C TYR A 27 20.30 -9.74 -0.35
N ARG A 28 20.88 -9.30 -1.48
CA ARG A 28 22.23 -8.71 -1.51
C ARG A 28 22.34 -7.42 -0.71
N ALA A 29 21.26 -6.64 -0.60
CA ALA A 29 21.19 -5.45 0.23
C ALA A 29 20.90 -5.76 1.71
N GLY A 30 20.73 -7.03 2.08
CA GLY A 30 20.34 -7.45 3.43
C GLY A 30 18.89 -7.10 3.79
N VAL A 31 18.03 -6.89 2.78
CA VAL A 31 16.63 -6.54 2.94
C VAL A 31 15.77 -7.78 2.75
N VAL A 32 14.98 -8.11 3.77
CA VAL A 32 14.08 -9.26 3.76
C VAL A 32 12.68 -8.85 4.21
N CYS A 33 11.66 -9.55 3.74
CA CYS A 33 10.31 -9.48 4.25
C CYS A 33 9.97 -10.82 4.89
N THR A 34 9.46 -10.79 6.11
CA THR A 34 9.06 -12.01 6.84
C THR A 34 7.95 -12.78 6.16
N ASP A 35 7.16 -12.12 5.32
CA ASP A 35 6.11 -12.75 4.52
C ASP A 35 6.65 -13.83 3.57
N GLU A 36 7.93 -13.72 3.14
CA GLU A 36 8.54 -14.76 2.30
C GLU A 36 8.58 -16.12 3.02
N ALA A 37 8.69 -16.12 4.34
CA ALA A 37 8.74 -17.31 5.16
C ALA A 37 7.43 -17.64 5.89
N LEU A 38 6.61 -16.63 6.19
CA LEU A 38 5.46 -16.78 7.10
C LEU A 38 4.10 -16.63 6.42
N LEU A 39 4.03 -16.05 5.22
CA LEU A 39 2.78 -15.85 4.50
C LEU A 39 2.57 -16.95 3.45
N TYR A 40 1.68 -17.86 3.77
CA TYR A 40 1.31 -18.97 2.88
C TYR A 40 0.11 -18.59 2.02
N PRO A 41 0.18 -18.78 0.68
CA PRO A 41 -0.88 -18.31 -0.23
C PRO A 41 -2.06 -19.28 -0.36
N ASP A 42 -2.06 -20.44 0.29
CA ASP A 42 -3.10 -21.45 0.17
C ASP A 42 -4.53 -20.88 0.27
N PRO A 43 -5.47 -21.27 -0.60
CA PRO A 43 -5.36 -22.30 -1.66
C PRO A 43 -4.83 -21.79 -3.01
N HIS A 44 -4.24 -20.60 -3.08
CA HIS A 44 -3.72 -20.03 -4.32
C HIS A 44 -2.31 -20.60 -4.62
N PRO A 45 -1.94 -20.73 -5.91
CA PRO A 45 -0.64 -21.31 -6.28
C PRO A 45 0.56 -20.41 -5.95
N SER A 46 0.33 -19.12 -5.71
CA SER A 46 1.37 -18.14 -5.34
C SER A 46 0.76 -16.91 -4.66
N ARG A 47 1.60 -16.07 -4.05
CA ARG A 47 1.17 -14.78 -3.46
C ARG A 47 0.65 -13.83 -4.53
N GLU A 48 1.26 -13.84 -5.72
CA GLU A 48 0.80 -13.07 -6.87
C GLU A 48 -0.62 -13.48 -7.28
N ALA A 49 -0.87 -14.78 -7.44
CA ALA A 49 -2.20 -15.30 -7.78
C ALA A 49 -3.23 -14.93 -6.69
N TRP A 50 -2.85 -15.01 -5.43
CA TRP A 50 -3.70 -14.56 -4.32
C TRP A 50 -3.97 -13.05 -4.41
N CYS A 51 -2.94 -12.23 -4.62
CA CYS A 51 -3.10 -10.79 -4.82
C CYS A 51 -4.08 -10.49 -5.96
N TRP A 52 -3.92 -11.13 -7.11
CA TRP A 52 -4.77 -10.90 -8.29
C TRP A 52 -6.22 -11.32 -8.05
N ALA A 53 -6.45 -12.45 -7.41
CA ALA A 53 -7.81 -12.85 -7.01
C ALA A 53 -8.46 -11.83 -6.08
N ARG A 54 -7.71 -11.23 -5.14
CA ARG A 54 -8.18 -10.16 -4.26
C ARG A 54 -8.47 -8.87 -5.03
N VAL A 55 -7.61 -8.51 -5.98
CA VAL A 55 -7.82 -7.36 -6.88
C VAL A 55 -9.13 -7.51 -7.64
N GLU A 56 -9.34 -8.64 -8.31
CA GLU A 56 -10.57 -8.90 -9.08
C GLU A 56 -11.82 -8.89 -8.21
N ALA A 57 -11.80 -9.57 -7.07
CA ALA A 57 -12.94 -9.59 -6.15
C ALA A 57 -13.26 -8.19 -5.62
N THR A 58 -12.24 -7.40 -5.32
CA THR A 58 -12.40 -6.04 -4.82
C THR A 58 -12.89 -5.09 -5.91
N ALA A 59 -12.38 -5.21 -7.15
CA ALA A 59 -12.85 -4.42 -8.28
C ALA A 59 -14.35 -4.65 -8.54
N ARG A 60 -14.81 -5.92 -8.53
CA ARG A 60 -16.26 -6.23 -8.66
C ARG A 60 -17.08 -5.57 -7.56
N ARG A 61 -16.59 -5.59 -6.32
CA ARG A 61 -17.29 -4.97 -5.19
C ARG A 61 -17.32 -3.45 -5.29
N LEU A 62 -16.23 -2.81 -5.71
CA LEU A 62 -16.16 -1.37 -5.92
C LEU A 62 -17.04 -0.90 -7.09
N ALA A 63 -17.12 -1.69 -8.17
CA ALA A 63 -18.01 -1.41 -9.31
C ALA A 63 -19.50 -1.39 -8.91
N GLY A 64 -19.88 -2.12 -7.86
CA GLY A 64 -21.24 -2.13 -7.31
C GLY A 64 -21.57 -0.95 -6.38
N LEU A 65 -20.64 -0.05 -6.10
CA LEU A 65 -20.89 1.11 -5.23
C LEU A 65 -21.79 2.14 -5.94
N PRO A 66 -22.65 2.85 -5.17
CA PRO A 66 -23.47 3.91 -5.74
C PRO A 66 -22.62 4.98 -6.44
N PRO A 67 -22.90 5.32 -7.72
CA PRO A 67 -22.03 6.19 -8.53
C PRO A 67 -21.86 7.62 -7.98
N ARG A 68 -22.75 8.07 -7.12
CA ARG A 68 -22.74 9.45 -6.55
C ARG A 68 -22.01 9.56 -5.24
N LEU A 69 -21.62 8.46 -4.60
CA LEU A 69 -20.96 8.49 -3.31
C LEU A 69 -19.45 8.41 -3.50
N PRO A 70 -18.68 9.40 -3.05
CA PRO A 70 -17.22 9.29 -2.99
C PRO A 70 -16.85 8.21 -1.97
N ALA A 71 -15.75 7.49 -2.23
CA ALA A 71 -15.30 6.40 -1.40
C ALA A 71 -14.04 6.80 -0.59
N VAL A 72 -13.95 6.37 0.67
CA VAL A 72 -12.68 6.28 1.36
C VAL A 72 -12.16 4.87 1.17
N LEU A 73 -11.06 4.72 0.43
CA LEU A 73 -10.42 3.44 0.15
C LEU A 73 -9.40 3.13 1.24
N VAL A 74 -9.58 1.99 1.91
CA VAL A 74 -8.73 1.60 3.05
C VAL A 74 -8.05 0.28 2.75
N ASN A 75 -6.72 0.26 2.77
CA ASN A 75 -5.93 -0.94 2.57
C ASN A 75 -4.72 -0.98 3.53
N HIS A 76 -4.11 -2.14 3.69
CA HIS A 76 -2.84 -2.23 4.42
C HIS A 76 -1.69 -1.65 3.59
N PHE A 77 -1.61 -2.01 2.32
CA PHE A 77 -0.58 -1.55 1.38
C PHE A 77 -1.04 -0.29 0.63
N PRO A 78 -0.12 0.60 0.21
CA PRO A 78 -0.47 1.71 -0.68
C PRO A 78 -1.02 1.19 -2.02
N LEU A 79 -1.96 1.95 -2.63
CA LEU A 79 -2.56 1.57 -3.92
C LEU A 79 -1.66 1.90 -5.11
N ILE A 80 -0.69 2.80 -4.92
CA ILE A 80 0.24 3.26 -5.95
C ILE A 80 1.68 3.12 -5.45
N ARG A 81 2.62 3.07 -6.35
CA ARG A 81 4.04 2.90 -6.02
C ARG A 81 4.68 4.16 -5.40
N ASP A 82 4.21 5.34 -5.76
CA ASP A 82 4.88 6.60 -5.41
C ASP A 82 5.18 6.77 -3.91
N PRO A 83 4.27 6.43 -2.97
CA PRO A 83 4.58 6.49 -1.54
C PRO A 83 5.81 5.68 -1.11
N THR A 84 6.21 4.66 -1.85
CA THR A 84 7.37 3.81 -1.51
C THR A 84 8.71 4.47 -1.80
N ARG A 85 8.73 5.60 -2.53
CA ARG A 85 9.98 6.31 -2.89
C ARG A 85 10.77 6.86 -1.69
N VAL A 86 10.14 6.96 -0.54
CA VAL A 86 10.79 7.46 0.70
C VAL A 86 11.37 6.35 1.57
N LEU A 87 11.21 5.10 1.16
CA LEU A 87 11.77 3.98 1.89
C LEU A 87 13.30 4.11 1.97
N ARG A 88 13.84 3.95 3.17
CA ARG A 88 15.29 3.91 3.40
C ARG A 88 15.96 2.79 2.59
N TYR A 89 15.23 1.70 2.40
CA TYR A 89 15.64 0.54 1.61
C TYR A 89 14.67 0.40 0.45
N PRO A 90 14.95 0.99 -0.72
CA PRO A 90 14.05 0.99 -1.87
C PRO A 90 13.73 -0.43 -2.38
N GLU A 91 14.58 -1.41 -2.08
CA GLU A 91 14.36 -2.82 -2.38
C GLU A 91 13.10 -3.38 -1.71
N PHE A 92 12.68 -2.79 -0.59
CA PHE A 92 11.47 -3.23 0.13
C PHE A 92 10.17 -2.91 -0.64
N ALA A 93 10.21 -2.00 -1.61
CA ALA A 93 9.02 -1.57 -2.35
C ALA A 93 8.24 -2.73 -3.01
N GLN A 94 8.93 -3.79 -3.44
CA GLN A 94 8.30 -4.93 -4.10
C GLN A 94 7.28 -5.68 -3.22
N TRP A 95 7.36 -5.54 -1.91
CA TRP A 95 6.38 -6.09 -0.95
C TRP A 95 5.31 -5.08 -0.53
N CYS A 96 5.17 -3.95 -1.24
CA CYS A 96 4.33 -2.85 -0.79
C CYS A 96 3.04 -2.65 -1.59
N GLY A 97 2.70 -3.52 -2.52
CA GLY A 97 1.46 -3.39 -3.28
C GLY A 97 1.52 -3.94 -4.69
N THR A 98 0.62 -3.47 -5.54
CA THR A 98 0.48 -3.94 -6.92
C THR A 98 0.24 -2.77 -7.88
N THR A 99 0.80 -2.86 -9.09
CA THR A 99 0.53 -1.88 -10.16
C THR A 99 -0.90 -1.96 -10.69
N ARG A 100 -1.64 -3.04 -10.39
CA ARG A 100 -3.03 -3.25 -10.84
C ARG A 100 -4.04 -2.30 -10.21
N THR A 101 -3.65 -1.53 -9.19
CA THR A 101 -4.53 -0.59 -8.48
C THR A 101 -4.12 0.87 -8.69
N ALA A 102 -3.19 1.13 -9.61
CA ALA A 102 -2.55 2.44 -9.78
C ALA A 102 -3.54 3.60 -10.07
N ASP A 103 -4.65 3.31 -10.68
CA ASP A 103 -5.70 4.28 -11.07
C ASP A 103 -6.99 4.19 -10.24
N TRP A 104 -7.04 3.30 -9.23
CA TRP A 104 -8.27 3.06 -8.47
C TRP A 104 -8.78 4.28 -7.71
N HIS A 105 -7.91 5.14 -7.24
CA HIS A 105 -8.29 6.37 -6.57
C HIS A 105 -9.06 7.33 -7.50
N VAL A 106 -8.77 7.29 -8.80
CA VAL A 106 -9.48 8.05 -9.84
C VAL A 106 -10.75 7.31 -10.28
N ILE A 107 -10.63 6.05 -10.70
CA ILE A 107 -11.74 5.24 -11.23
C ILE A 107 -12.89 5.16 -10.21
N TYR A 108 -12.58 4.91 -8.94
CA TYR A 108 -13.58 4.77 -7.88
C TYR A 108 -13.82 6.07 -7.11
N ARG A 109 -13.40 7.22 -7.65
CA ARG A 109 -13.65 8.57 -7.10
C ARG A 109 -13.37 8.64 -5.60
N ALA A 110 -12.18 8.24 -5.21
CA ALA A 110 -11.78 8.27 -3.82
C ALA A 110 -11.78 9.70 -3.26
N ALA A 111 -12.45 9.92 -2.14
CA ALA A 111 -12.30 11.14 -1.35
C ALA A 111 -11.01 11.13 -0.54
N ALA A 112 -10.52 9.93 -0.20
CA ALA A 112 -9.24 9.70 0.45
C ALA A 112 -8.81 8.24 0.27
N VAL A 113 -7.50 8.01 0.29
CA VAL A 113 -6.89 6.68 0.40
C VAL A 113 -6.17 6.60 1.75
N VAL A 114 -6.47 5.56 2.52
CA VAL A 114 -5.86 5.30 3.82
C VAL A 114 -5.09 4.00 3.74
N TYR A 115 -3.83 4.02 4.13
CA TYR A 115 -2.98 2.84 4.08
C TYR A 115 -1.97 2.85 5.24
N GLY A 116 -1.25 1.77 5.39
CA GLY A 116 -0.20 1.59 6.37
C GLY A 116 1.05 0.98 5.76
N HIS A 117 1.63 -0.03 6.45
CA HIS A 117 2.73 -0.86 6.00
C HIS A 117 4.11 -0.19 5.98
N LEU A 118 4.22 1.07 5.55
CA LEU A 118 5.52 1.74 5.39
C LEU A 118 6.11 2.22 6.72
N HIS A 119 5.29 2.36 7.76
CA HIS A 119 5.66 2.93 9.07
C HIS A 119 6.23 4.35 8.99
N ILE A 120 5.79 5.12 7.97
CA ILE A 120 6.21 6.50 7.73
C ILE A 120 4.96 7.38 7.64
N PRO A 121 4.29 7.69 8.78
CA PRO A 121 3.05 8.44 8.81
C PRO A 121 3.20 9.79 8.12
N ARG A 122 2.41 9.99 7.08
CA ARG A 122 2.35 11.22 6.30
C ARG A 122 1.12 11.22 5.39
N THR A 123 0.77 12.40 4.89
CA THR A 123 -0.21 12.53 3.80
C THR A 123 0.50 13.05 2.55
N THR A 124 0.23 12.41 1.42
CA THR A 124 0.66 12.83 0.08
C THR A 124 -0.56 13.02 -0.81
N TRP A 125 -0.39 13.73 -1.93
CA TRP A 125 -1.47 14.03 -2.85
C TRP A 125 -1.17 13.42 -4.21
N HIS A 126 -2.13 12.71 -4.77
CA HIS A 126 -2.02 12.11 -6.09
C HIS A 126 -3.36 12.32 -6.82
N ASP A 127 -3.31 12.97 -7.98
CA ASP A 127 -4.50 13.31 -8.78
C ASP A 127 -5.59 14.04 -7.97
N GLY A 128 -5.19 14.92 -7.05
CA GLY A 128 -6.10 15.67 -6.18
C GLY A 128 -6.69 14.85 -5.01
N VAL A 129 -6.29 13.59 -4.83
CA VAL A 129 -6.76 12.72 -3.75
C VAL A 129 -5.70 12.62 -2.64
N PRO A 130 -6.06 12.83 -1.35
CA PRO A 130 -5.14 12.62 -0.25
C PRO A 130 -4.90 11.12 0.02
N PHE A 131 -3.64 10.75 0.14
CA PHE A 131 -3.17 9.41 0.53
C PHE A 131 -2.55 9.51 1.91
N SER A 132 -3.22 8.97 2.92
CA SER A 132 -2.80 9.04 4.32
C SER A 132 -2.21 7.71 4.77
N GLU A 133 -0.91 7.73 5.07
CA GLU A 133 -0.21 6.64 5.76
C GLU A 133 -0.45 6.79 7.26
N VAL A 134 -1.10 5.81 7.87
CA VAL A 134 -1.62 5.91 9.25
C VAL A 134 -0.97 4.90 10.21
N SER A 135 0.15 4.28 9.83
CA SER A 135 0.81 3.31 10.69
C SER A 135 1.29 3.94 11.99
N LEU A 136 1.01 3.29 13.11
CA LEU A 136 1.70 3.58 14.36
C LEU A 136 3.17 3.15 14.28
N GLY A 137 3.44 2.02 13.63
CA GLY A 137 4.75 1.40 13.57
C GLY A 137 5.06 0.56 14.81
N TYR A 138 6.29 0.06 14.91
CA TYR A 138 6.74 -0.70 16.07
C TYR A 138 7.03 0.23 17.26
N PRO A 139 6.95 -0.29 18.52
CA PRO A 139 7.24 0.52 19.72
C PRO A 139 8.57 1.27 19.67
N ARG A 140 9.63 0.67 19.11
CA ARG A 140 10.93 1.33 18.91
C ARG A 140 10.89 2.54 17.98
N GLU A 141 9.97 2.55 17.01
CA GLU A 141 9.86 3.60 16.01
C GLU A 141 9.07 4.80 16.55
N TRP A 142 7.89 4.57 17.14
CA TRP A 142 7.08 5.68 17.65
C TRP A 142 7.57 6.24 18.97
N ARG A 143 8.26 5.45 19.84
CA ARG A 143 8.89 5.95 21.07
C ARG A 143 10.01 6.93 20.79
N ALA A 144 10.74 6.76 19.67
CA ALA A 144 11.80 7.65 19.25
C ALA A 144 11.30 8.96 18.61
N ARG A 145 10.03 9.04 18.26
CA ARG A 145 9.45 10.25 17.64
C ARG A 145 9.23 11.34 18.70
N ARG A 146 9.60 12.58 18.35
CA ARG A 146 9.36 13.74 19.23
C ARG A 146 7.85 13.95 19.50
N ARG A 147 6.99 13.58 18.54
CA ARG A 147 5.53 13.60 18.67
C ARG A 147 5.01 12.27 18.15
N PRO A 148 4.36 11.46 19.00
CA PRO A 148 3.68 10.27 18.52
C PRO A 148 2.56 10.68 17.55
N PRO A 149 2.24 9.83 16.55
CA PRO A 149 1.11 10.09 15.67
C PRO A 149 -0.17 10.21 16.50
N ALA A 150 -1.06 11.12 16.08
CA ALA A 150 -2.39 11.23 16.70
C ALA A 150 -3.16 9.91 16.49
N VAL A 151 -3.73 9.40 17.57
CA VAL A 151 -4.57 8.19 17.55
C VAL A 151 -5.87 8.50 18.32
N PRO A 152 -7.04 8.52 17.67
CA PRO A 152 -7.30 8.26 16.24
C PRO A 152 -6.87 9.42 15.33
N GLN A 153 -6.63 9.11 14.03
CA GLN A 153 -6.36 10.11 13.02
C GLN A 153 -7.64 10.47 12.25
N GLN A 154 -7.96 11.78 12.16
CA GLN A 154 -9.09 12.24 11.39
C GLN A 154 -8.78 12.15 9.87
N ILE A 155 -9.66 11.51 9.12
CA ILE A 155 -9.54 11.36 7.66
C ILE A 155 -10.47 12.32 6.92
N LEU A 156 -11.69 12.53 7.42
CA LEU A 156 -12.67 13.44 6.83
C LEU A 156 -13.25 14.39 7.90
N PRO A 157 -13.43 15.69 7.58
CA PRO A 157 -12.91 16.35 6.38
C PRO A 157 -11.39 16.22 6.34
N GLY A 158 -10.86 15.89 5.14
CA GLY A 158 -9.43 15.72 4.94
C GLY A 158 -8.65 17.03 4.98
N PRO A 159 -7.31 16.97 4.96
CA PRO A 159 -6.48 18.16 4.79
C PRO A 159 -6.82 18.84 3.47
N VAL A 160 -6.77 20.16 3.43
CA VAL A 160 -6.88 20.93 2.19
C VAL A 160 -5.55 20.91 1.45
N ASN A 161 -5.62 20.78 0.13
CA ASN A 161 -4.45 20.92 -0.73
C ASN A 161 -4.20 22.44 -0.91
N CYS A 162 -3.17 22.97 -0.28
CA CYS A 162 -2.78 24.38 -0.38
C CYS A 162 -1.80 24.59 -1.53
#